data_b21443b469ed7e1b93ab56db383b60ab
#
_entry.id   b21443b469ed7e1b93ab56db383b60ab
#
_cell.length_a   1.000
_cell.length_b   1.000
_cell.length_c   1.000
_cell.angle_alpha   90.00
_cell.angle_beta   90.00
_cell.angle_gamma   90.00
#
_symmetry.space_group_name_H-M   'P 1'
#
loop_
_entity.id
_entity.type
_entity.pdbx_description
1 polymer ?
#
loop_
_entity_poly.entity_id
_entity_poly.type
_entity_poly.pdbx_seq_one_letter_code
_entity_poly.pdbx_strand_id
1 'polypeptide(L)'
;ILGCGVVIDDMGAELRRPPGAVWSTYGMTETLSHIALRRLNGPDASLWYTPFDGVGISLNADGCLVIDAPEVCAEPLVTNDIAQLRTDDRTGKTLFRIKGRKDNVVCSGGIKIQIEEVEEALRPYLSDPFMIVKKQDEMLGEKAILLTESADLTHIEEICRNTLPKYWVPREFLHIDHLPLTETGKPKRSGAF
;
A
#
# COMPACT_ATOMS: atom_id res chain seq x y z
N ILE A 1 12.96 0.26 -14.56
CA ILE A 1 11.70 -0.45 -14.25
C ILE A 1 11.85 -1.03 -12.86
N LEU A 2 10.97 -0.65 -11.94
CA LEU A 2 10.90 -1.19 -10.59
C LEU A 2 9.73 -2.17 -10.57
N GLY A 3 10.02 -3.44 -10.40
CA GLY A 3 9.01 -4.51 -10.40
C GLY A 3 8.64 -5.00 -9.00
N CYS A 4 7.43 -5.50 -8.88
CA CYS A 4 6.84 -6.27 -7.76
C CYS A 4 7.11 -5.75 -6.34
N GLY A 5 6.31 -4.82 -5.91
CA GLY A 5 6.20 -4.33 -4.56
C GLY A 5 5.42 -3.03 -4.57
N VAL A 6 4.77 -2.72 -3.48
CA VAL A 6 4.28 -1.35 -3.28
C VAL A 6 5.53 -0.47 -3.36
N VAL A 7 5.71 0.23 -4.49
CA VAL A 7 6.74 1.26 -4.59
C VAL A 7 6.27 2.36 -3.67
N ILE A 8 6.94 2.47 -2.56
CA ILE A 8 6.68 3.47 -1.54
C ILE A 8 6.96 4.83 -2.18
N ASP A 9 6.04 5.76 -2.11
CA ASP A 9 6.16 7.10 -2.68
C ASP A 9 7.40 7.89 -2.13
N ASP A 10 8.04 7.39 -1.08
CA ASP A 10 9.24 7.98 -0.46
C ASP A 10 10.52 7.84 -1.30
N MET A 11 10.58 6.93 -2.25
CA MET A 11 11.62 6.96 -3.29
C MET A 11 11.53 8.22 -4.18
N GLY A 12 10.46 9.00 -4.03
CA GLY A 12 10.20 10.19 -4.83
C GLY A 12 11.28 11.28 -4.73
N ALA A 13 12.00 11.40 -3.61
CA ALA A 13 13.06 12.40 -3.45
C ALA A 13 14.33 11.99 -4.21
N GLU A 14 14.71 10.71 -4.16
CA GLU A 14 15.86 10.17 -4.91
C GLU A 14 15.54 10.00 -6.40
N LEU A 15 14.29 9.67 -6.74
CA LEU A 15 13.83 9.48 -8.12
C LEU A 15 13.53 10.79 -8.86
N ARG A 16 13.53 11.93 -8.19
CA ARG A 16 13.31 13.26 -8.83
C ARG A 16 14.41 13.68 -9.79
N ARG A 17 15.56 13.02 -9.79
CA ARG A 17 16.76 13.44 -10.55
C ARG A 17 17.35 12.48 -11.58
N PRO A 18 16.86 11.26 -11.84
CA PRO A 18 17.45 10.47 -12.93
C PRO A 18 17.15 11.15 -14.27
N PRO A 19 18.10 11.12 -15.25
CA PRO A 19 17.95 11.74 -16.57
C PRO A 19 16.90 11.04 -17.46
N GLY A 20 16.13 10.09 -16.94
CA GLY A 20 15.15 9.30 -17.68
C GLY A 20 13.81 9.13 -16.99
N ALA A 21 12.87 8.56 -17.72
CA ALA A 21 11.56 8.17 -17.21
C ALA A 21 11.67 6.95 -16.28
N VAL A 22 11.18 7.09 -15.04
CA VAL A 22 11.09 5.98 -14.08
C VAL A 22 9.64 5.51 -13.99
N TRP A 23 9.45 4.19 -14.12
CA TRP A 23 8.15 3.57 -14.14
C TRP A 23 8.03 2.54 -13.02
N SER A 24 6.88 2.52 -12.38
CA SER A 24 6.43 1.41 -11.55
C SER A 24 5.54 0.49 -12.37
N THR A 25 5.73 -0.80 -12.22
CA THR A 25 4.92 -1.83 -12.86
C THR A 25 3.98 -2.46 -11.85
N TYR A 26 2.80 -2.86 -12.27
CA TYR A 26 1.89 -3.68 -11.50
C TYR A 26 1.69 -5.02 -12.21
N GLY A 27 1.81 -6.10 -11.46
CA GLY A 27 1.61 -7.47 -11.90
C GLY A 27 1.86 -8.44 -10.74
N MET A 28 1.52 -9.69 -10.95
CA MET A 28 1.66 -10.76 -9.96
C MET A 28 2.04 -12.07 -10.66
N THR A 29 2.31 -13.11 -9.88
CA THR A 29 2.71 -14.42 -10.41
C THR A 29 1.65 -14.98 -11.35
N GLU A 30 0.39 -14.81 -11.01
CA GLU A 30 -0.76 -15.29 -11.76
C GLU A 30 -0.94 -14.60 -13.11
N THR A 31 -0.45 -13.36 -13.25
CA THR A 31 -0.45 -12.65 -14.53
C THR A 31 0.84 -12.89 -15.35
N LEU A 32 1.74 -13.75 -14.87
CA LEU A 32 3.04 -14.09 -15.46
C LEU A 32 3.98 -12.89 -15.66
N SER A 33 3.46 -11.68 -15.75
CA SER A 33 4.19 -10.45 -16.04
C SER A 33 3.41 -9.23 -15.57
N HIS A 34 3.86 -8.07 -16.02
CA HIS A 34 3.23 -6.79 -15.72
C HIS A 34 1.98 -6.59 -16.58
N ILE A 35 0.92 -6.06 -15.96
CA ILE A 35 -0.36 -5.75 -16.64
C ILE A 35 -0.64 -4.25 -16.70
N ALA A 36 0.11 -3.44 -15.96
CA ALA A 36 -0.07 -2.00 -15.94
C ALA A 36 1.23 -1.27 -15.57
N LEU A 37 1.29 0.02 -15.93
CA LEU A 37 2.39 0.94 -15.62
C LEU A 37 1.88 2.23 -15.00
N ARG A 38 2.69 2.86 -14.13
CA ARG A 38 2.56 4.27 -13.73
C ARG A 38 3.91 4.98 -13.78
N ARG A 39 3.91 6.25 -14.12
CA ARG A 39 5.11 7.08 -14.07
C ARG A 39 5.38 7.54 -12.64
N LEU A 40 6.63 7.44 -12.18
CA LEU A 40 7.03 7.85 -10.82
C LEU A 40 7.66 9.24 -10.78
N ASN A 41 8.21 9.74 -11.89
CA ASN A 41 8.93 11.01 -11.92
C ASN A 41 8.53 11.89 -13.11
N GLY A 42 8.90 13.18 -13.02
CA GLY A 42 8.62 14.17 -14.06
C GLY A 42 7.18 14.69 -14.02
N PRO A 43 6.79 15.50 -15.03
CA PRO A 43 5.47 16.15 -15.05
C PRO A 43 4.30 15.18 -15.17
N ASP A 44 4.56 13.97 -15.70
CA ASP A 44 3.54 12.92 -15.85
C ASP A 44 3.54 11.93 -14.69
N ALA A 45 4.20 12.24 -13.56
CA ALA A 45 4.17 11.38 -12.37
C ALA A 45 2.73 11.20 -11.89
N SER A 46 2.36 9.95 -11.58
CA SER A 46 0.99 9.59 -11.22
C SER A 46 0.95 8.51 -10.17
N LEU A 47 -0.03 8.57 -9.28
CA LEU A 47 -0.38 7.47 -8.37
C LEU A 47 -1.25 6.41 -9.05
N TRP A 48 -1.73 6.67 -10.27
CA TRP A 48 -2.64 5.82 -11.01
C TRP A 48 -1.90 4.98 -12.03
N TYR A 49 -2.15 3.69 -12.01
CA TYR A 49 -1.69 2.75 -13.01
C TYR A 49 -2.57 2.80 -14.25
N THR A 50 -1.96 2.77 -15.40
CA THR A 50 -2.62 2.60 -16.70
C THR A 50 -2.47 1.13 -17.12
N PRO A 51 -3.56 0.38 -17.26
CA PRO A 51 -3.53 -0.98 -17.79
C PRO A 51 -3.01 -1.00 -19.23
N PHE A 52 -2.35 -2.08 -19.62
CA PHE A 52 -2.01 -2.32 -21.02
C PHE A 52 -3.27 -2.55 -21.87
N ASP A 53 -3.13 -2.41 -23.18
CA ASP A 53 -4.22 -2.71 -24.11
C ASP A 53 -4.60 -4.18 -24.00
N GLY A 54 -5.90 -4.47 -24.02
CA GLY A 54 -6.42 -5.83 -23.80
C GLY A 54 -6.59 -6.24 -22.34
N VAL A 55 -6.20 -5.40 -21.37
CA VAL A 55 -6.40 -5.66 -19.93
C VAL A 55 -7.61 -4.89 -19.42
N GLY A 56 -8.65 -5.61 -19.01
CA GLY A 56 -9.83 -5.09 -18.31
C GLY A 56 -9.59 -5.01 -16.81
N ILE A 57 -10.12 -3.95 -16.16
CA ILE A 57 -9.99 -3.72 -14.72
C ILE A 57 -11.37 -3.42 -14.13
N SER A 58 -11.71 -4.10 -13.05
CA SER A 58 -12.94 -3.87 -12.26
C SER A 58 -12.69 -4.11 -10.77
N LEU A 59 -13.71 -3.89 -9.94
CA LEU A 59 -13.67 -4.20 -8.50
C LEU A 59 -14.73 -5.23 -8.18
N ASN A 60 -14.41 -6.15 -7.26
CA ASN A 60 -15.40 -7.03 -6.65
C ASN A 60 -16.19 -6.31 -5.53
N ALA A 61 -17.13 -7.03 -4.89
CA ALA A 61 -17.95 -6.50 -3.79
C ALA A 61 -17.13 -6.04 -2.56
N ASP A 62 -15.94 -6.57 -2.36
CA ASP A 62 -15.02 -6.19 -1.26
C ASP A 62 -14.13 -4.99 -1.61
N GLY A 63 -14.21 -4.47 -2.84
CA GLY A 63 -13.31 -3.42 -3.35
C GLY A 63 -11.94 -3.92 -3.80
N CYS A 64 -11.77 -5.24 -3.92
CA CYS A 64 -10.53 -5.81 -4.43
C CYS A 64 -10.48 -5.73 -5.96
N LEU A 65 -9.28 -5.49 -6.48
CA LEU A 65 -9.03 -5.41 -7.91
C LEU A 65 -9.31 -6.75 -8.59
N VAL A 66 -10.06 -6.71 -9.67
CA VAL A 66 -10.29 -7.81 -10.59
C VAL A 66 -9.63 -7.50 -11.91
N ILE A 67 -8.78 -8.41 -12.38
CA ILE A 67 -8.01 -8.29 -13.62
C ILE A 67 -8.61 -9.25 -14.64
N ASP A 68 -9.04 -8.73 -15.77
CA ASP A 68 -9.45 -9.49 -16.94
C ASP A 68 -8.38 -9.30 -18.03
N ALA A 69 -7.54 -10.31 -18.19
CA ALA A 69 -6.41 -10.28 -19.11
C ALA A 69 -6.33 -11.61 -19.90
N PRO A 70 -7.22 -11.83 -20.88
CA PRO A 70 -7.41 -13.13 -21.52
C PRO A 70 -6.17 -13.66 -22.27
N GLU A 71 -5.23 -12.79 -22.60
CA GLU A 71 -3.96 -13.19 -23.22
C GLU A 71 -2.98 -13.87 -22.24
N VAL A 72 -3.17 -13.67 -20.91
CA VAL A 72 -2.30 -14.22 -19.86
C VAL A 72 -3.04 -15.07 -18.85
N CYS A 73 -4.33 -14.85 -18.64
CA CYS A 73 -5.18 -15.60 -17.73
C CYS A 73 -6.51 -15.95 -18.42
N ALA A 74 -6.86 -17.23 -18.48
CA ALA A 74 -8.11 -17.69 -19.12
C ALA A 74 -9.37 -17.18 -18.42
N GLU A 75 -9.30 -16.96 -17.10
CA GLU A 75 -10.40 -16.49 -16.26
C GLU A 75 -10.01 -15.18 -15.58
N PRO A 76 -10.98 -14.28 -15.30
CA PRO A 76 -10.72 -13.07 -14.52
C PRO A 76 -10.12 -13.38 -13.16
N LEU A 77 -9.02 -12.72 -12.83
CA LEU A 77 -8.26 -12.91 -11.60
C LEU A 77 -8.73 -11.93 -10.52
N VAL A 78 -9.27 -12.46 -9.42
CA VAL A 78 -9.63 -11.66 -8.24
C VAL A 78 -8.41 -11.56 -7.32
N THR A 79 -7.92 -10.36 -7.11
CA THR A 79 -6.76 -10.11 -6.25
C THR A 79 -7.15 -9.89 -4.79
N ASN A 80 -6.16 -9.85 -3.88
CA ASN A 80 -6.31 -9.37 -2.51
C ASN A 80 -5.96 -7.87 -2.36
N ASP A 81 -5.75 -7.16 -3.47
CA ASP A 81 -5.37 -5.75 -3.46
C ASP A 81 -6.62 -4.87 -3.53
N ILE A 82 -6.89 -4.12 -2.47
CA ILE A 82 -7.95 -3.11 -2.44
C ILE A 82 -7.54 -1.96 -3.35
N ALA A 83 -8.42 -1.58 -4.26
CA ALA A 83 -8.12 -0.57 -5.26
C ALA A 83 -9.21 0.50 -5.36
N GLN A 84 -8.86 1.59 -6.00
CA GLN A 84 -9.75 2.64 -6.45
C GLN A 84 -9.66 2.76 -7.96
N LEU A 85 -10.78 2.96 -8.63
CA LEU A 85 -10.83 3.16 -10.07
C LEU A 85 -11.18 4.61 -10.41
N ARG A 86 -10.68 5.08 -11.53
CA ARG A 86 -11.16 6.31 -12.18
C ARG A 86 -11.08 6.17 -13.70
N THR A 87 -11.87 6.94 -14.41
CA THR A 87 -11.75 7.08 -15.87
C THR A 87 -10.78 8.23 -16.18
N ASP A 88 -9.88 8.04 -17.11
CA ASP A 88 -9.05 9.10 -17.67
C ASP A 88 -9.89 9.87 -18.72
N ASP A 89 -10.14 11.14 -18.47
CA ASP A 89 -10.98 11.99 -19.32
C ASP A 89 -10.43 12.16 -20.74
N ARG A 90 -9.11 12.02 -20.94
CA ARG A 90 -8.46 12.17 -22.24
C ARG A 90 -8.53 10.91 -23.11
N THR A 91 -8.43 9.75 -22.48
CA THR A 91 -8.28 8.47 -23.20
C THR A 91 -9.49 7.57 -23.05
N GLY A 92 -10.38 7.85 -22.10
CA GLY A 92 -11.50 6.98 -21.73
C GLY A 92 -11.09 5.69 -21.04
N LYS A 93 -9.79 5.47 -20.80
CA LYS A 93 -9.27 4.26 -20.14
C LYS A 93 -9.60 4.26 -18.64
N THR A 94 -9.91 3.08 -18.12
CA THR A 94 -10.01 2.86 -16.67
C THR A 94 -8.62 2.78 -16.07
N LEU A 95 -8.30 3.68 -15.16
CA LEU A 95 -7.08 3.70 -14.36
C LEU A 95 -7.37 3.16 -12.97
N PHE A 96 -6.36 2.60 -12.30
CA PHE A 96 -6.51 2.14 -10.92
C PHE A 96 -5.34 2.58 -10.02
N ARG A 97 -5.65 2.73 -8.73
CA ARG A 97 -4.67 2.95 -7.68
C ARG A 97 -4.85 1.87 -6.60
N ILE A 98 -3.76 1.26 -6.16
CA ILE A 98 -3.79 0.32 -5.04
C ILE A 98 -3.79 1.13 -3.73
N LYS A 99 -4.71 0.78 -2.83
CA LYS A 99 -4.85 1.35 -1.49
C LYS A 99 -4.12 0.52 -0.44
N GLY A 100 -4.03 -0.79 -0.67
CA GLY A 100 -3.40 -1.74 0.22
C GLY A 100 -3.96 -3.14 0.00
N ARG A 101 -3.68 -4.04 0.93
CA ARG A 101 -4.17 -5.42 0.86
C ARG A 101 -5.37 -5.65 1.77
N LYS A 102 -6.31 -6.48 1.33
CA LYS A 102 -7.46 -6.91 2.14
C LYS A 102 -7.04 -7.53 3.48
N ASP A 103 -5.93 -8.29 3.47
CA ASP A 103 -5.37 -8.94 4.66
C ASP A 103 -4.82 -7.93 5.69
N ASN A 104 -4.50 -6.72 5.26
CA ASN A 104 -3.93 -5.65 6.08
C ASN A 104 -4.99 -4.64 6.57
N VAL A 105 -6.27 -4.97 6.49
CA VAL A 105 -7.33 -4.17 7.12
C VAL A 105 -7.43 -4.54 8.60
N VAL A 106 -7.41 -3.53 9.48
CA VAL A 106 -7.71 -3.65 10.91
C VAL A 106 -9.18 -3.31 11.11
N CYS A 107 -9.94 -4.24 11.67
CA CYS A 107 -11.35 -4.03 12.01
C CYS A 107 -11.48 -3.66 13.50
N SER A 108 -11.33 -2.38 13.83
CA SER A 108 -11.31 -1.88 15.22
C SER A 108 -12.63 -1.22 15.59
N GLY A 109 -13.41 -1.85 16.46
CA GLY A 109 -14.69 -1.32 16.91
C GLY A 109 -15.67 -1.04 15.77
N GLY A 110 -15.68 -1.87 14.72
CA GLY A 110 -16.52 -1.71 13.52
C GLY A 110 -15.94 -0.75 12.47
N ILE A 111 -14.81 -0.11 12.72
CA ILE A 111 -14.13 0.78 11.78
C ILE A 111 -13.06 -0.03 11.03
N LYS A 112 -13.08 0.04 9.70
CA LYS A 112 -12.05 -0.55 8.84
C LYS A 112 -10.92 0.45 8.63
N ILE A 113 -9.70 0.07 9.02
CA ILE A 113 -8.49 0.89 8.91
C ILE A 113 -7.51 0.17 7.99
N GLN A 114 -7.14 0.79 6.90
CA GLN A 114 -6.14 0.26 5.98
C GLN A 114 -4.75 0.59 6.50
N ILE A 115 -3.95 -0.43 6.83
CA ILE A 115 -2.61 -0.24 7.40
C ILE A 115 -1.73 0.62 6.49
N GLU A 116 -1.74 0.37 5.19
CA GLU A 116 -0.91 1.10 4.23
C GLU A 116 -1.27 2.59 4.14
N GLU A 117 -2.55 2.96 4.32
CA GLU A 117 -2.97 4.36 4.35
C GLU A 117 -2.48 5.06 5.62
N VAL A 118 -2.45 4.37 6.76
CA VAL A 118 -1.88 4.90 8.02
C VAL A 118 -0.38 5.11 7.86
N GLU A 119 0.34 4.12 7.33
CA GLU A 119 1.79 4.20 7.10
C GLU A 119 2.13 5.31 6.09
N GLU A 120 1.37 5.44 4.99
CA GLU A 120 1.56 6.51 3.99
C GLU A 120 1.42 7.90 4.63
N ALA A 121 0.40 8.08 5.50
CA ALA A 121 0.16 9.35 6.18
C ALA A 121 1.26 9.72 7.18
N LEU A 122 1.89 8.74 7.84
CA LEU A 122 2.91 8.95 8.86
C LEU A 122 4.32 9.12 8.26
N ARG A 123 4.59 8.56 7.09
CA ARG A 123 5.90 8.52 6.47
C ARG A 123 6.62 9.88 6.34
N PRO A 124 5.95 11.00 6.00
CA PRO A 124 6.63 12.30 5.92
C PRO A 124 7.12 12.84 7.27
N TYR A 125 6.66 12.26 8.38
CA TYR A 125 6.89 12.78 9.74
C TYR A 125 7.79 11.87 10.58
N LEU A 126 7.89 10.59 10.23
CA LEU A 126 8.70 9.59 10.93
C LEU A 126 9.94 9.24 10.11
N SER A 127 11.12 9.53 10.63
CA SER A 127 12.41 9.23 9.97
C SER A 127 12.90 7.82 10.26
N ASP A 128 12.60 7.29 11.47
CA ASP A 128 13.00 5.95 11.84
C ASP A 128 12.10 4.90 11.21
N PRO A 129 12.61 3.70 10.93
CA PRO A 129 11.82 2.61 10.41
C PRO A 129 10.63 2.29 11.32
N PHE A 130 9.45 2.15 10.73
CA PHE A 130 8.24 1.76 11.44
C PHE A 130 7.33 0.90 10.57
N MET A 131 6.42 0.17 11.21
CA MET A 131 5.34 -0.56 10.57
C MET A 131 4.11 -0.59 11.45
N ILE A 132 2.94 -0.67 10.83
CA ILE A 132 1.68 -0.93 11.53
C ILE A 132 1.37 -2.42 11.42
N VAL A 133 0.98 -3.02 12.52
CA VAL A 133 0.52 -4.41 12.59
C VAL A 133 -0.83 -4.45 13.29
N LYS A 134 -1.59 -5.51 13.05
CA LYS A 134 -2.86 -5.76 13.74
C LYS A 134 -2.71 -6.83 14.81
N LYS A 135 -3.41 -6.67 15.91
CA LYS A 135 -3.50 -7.63 17.02
C LYS A 135 -4.95 -7.79 17.44
N GLN A 136 -5.29 -8.98 17.90
CA GLN A 136 -6.61 -9.22 18.47
C GLN A 136 -6.80 -8.41 19.75
N ASP A 137 -8.00 -7.89 19.92
CA ASP A 137 -8.40 -7.09 21.09
C ASP A 137 -9.81 -7.52 21.55
N GLU A 138 -9.97 -7.81 22.83
CA GLU A 138 -11.22 -8.35 23.38
C GLU A 138 -12.42 -7.40 23.24
N MET A 139 -12.18 -6.09 23.27
CA MET A 139 -13.25 -5.09 23.19
C MET A 139 -13.51 -4.60 21.79
N LEU A 140 -12.47 -4.49 20.96
CA LEU A 140 -12.53 -3.86 19.64
C LEU A 140 -12.53 -4.89 18.49
N GLY A 141 -12.33 -6.17 18.79
CA GLY A 141 -12.07 -7.23 17.82
C GLY A 141 -10.60 -7.21 17.38
N GLU A 142 -10.16 -6.14 16.73
CA GLU A 142 -8.77 -5.91 16.37
C GLU A 142 -8.32 -4.50 16.75
N LYS A 143 -7.01 -4.32 16.97
CA LYS A 143 -6.38 -3.01 17.17
C LYS A 143 -5.12 -2.88 16.31
N ALA A 144 -4.82 -1.64 15.90
CA ALA A 144 -3.57 -1.29 15.26
C ALA A 144 -2.49 -1.04 16.32
N ILE A 145 -1.29 -1.55 16.07
CA ILE A 145 -0.09 -1.34 16.88
C ILE A 145 0.99 -0.78 15.94
N LEU A 146 1.71 0.24 16.41
CA LEU A 146 2.89 0.76 15.71
C LEU A 146 4.15 0.15 16.32
N LEU A 147 4.91 -0.54 15.48
CA LEU A 147 6.27 -1.01 15.77
C LEU A 147 7.26 -0.03 15.17
N THR A 148 8.30 0.34 15.92
CA THR A 148 9.34 1.25 15.43
C THR A 148 10.70 0.93 16.01
N GLU A 149 11.75 1.28 15.27
CA GLU A 149 13.14 1.24 15.74
C GLU A 149 13.52 2.50 16.54
N SER A 150 12.62 3.50 16.60
CA SER A 150 12.80 4.68 17.45
C SER A 150 12.62 4.35 18.93
N ALA A 151 13.51 4.86 19.77
CA ALA A 151 13.39 4.73 21.22
C ALA A 151 12.43 5.78 21.85
N ASP A 152 12.12 6.87 21.13
CA ASP A 152 11.22 7.94 21.61
C ASP A 152 9.77 7.66 21.21
N LEU A 153 9.14 6.74 21.91
CA LEU A 153 7.75 6.36 21.68
C LEU A 153 6.78 7.51 21.99
N THR A 154 7.13 8.41 22.91
CA THR A 154 6.29 9.55 23.29
C THR A 154 6.16 10.52 22.13
N HIS A 155 7.27 10.83 21.48
CA HIS A 155 7.28 11.68 20.29
C HIS A 155 6.53 11.04 19.10
N ILE A 156 6.72 9.74 18.89
CA ILE A 156 5.99 8.98 17.86
C ILE A 156 4.47 9.04 18.10
N GLU A 157 4.02 8.84 19.34
CA GLU A 157 2.60 8.91 19.69
C GLU A 157 2.04 10.32 19.44
N GLU A 158 2.77 11.37 19.79
CA GLU A 158 2.38 12.76 19.56
C GLU A 158 2.21 13.04 18.06
N ILE A 159 3.15 12.62 17.22
CA ILE A 159 3.06 12.72 15.76
C ILE A 159 1.80 12.01 15.25
N CYS A 160 1.57 10.78 15.69
CA CYS A 160 0.38 10.02 15.27
C CYS A 160 -0.92 10.73 15.63
N ARG A 161 -1.03 11.28 16.84
CA ARG A 161 -2.23 12.00 17.31
C ARG A 161 -2.47 13.30 16.53
N ASN A 162 -1.42 13.97 16.09
CA ASN A 162 -1.50 15.24 15.36
C ASN A 162 -1.75 15.04 13.85
N THR A 163 -1.33 13.89 13.29
CA THR A 163 -1.36 13.63 11.86
C THR A 163 -2.56 12.79 11.42
N LEU A 164 -2.93 11.79 12.23
CA LEU A 164 -3.94 10.81 11.87
C LEU A 164 -5.35 11.20 12.33
N PRO A 165 -6.39 10.79 11.58
CA PRO A 165 -7.75 10.80 12.12
C PRO A 165 -7.83 10.02 13.44
N LYS A 166 -8.65 10.48 14.38
CA LYS A 166 -8.75 9.94 15.75
C LYS A 166 -8.81 8.39 15.82
N TYR A 167 -9.54 7.77 14.91
CA TYR A 167 -9.75 6.32 14.90
C TYR A 167 -8.63 5.53 14.21
N TRP A 168 -7.71 6.22 13.51
CA TRP A 168 -6.56 5.61 12.84
C TRP A 168 -5.32 5.57 13.74
N VAL A 169 -5.33 6.32 14.84
CA VAL A 169 -4.21 6.36 15.79
C VAL A 169 -4.01 4.96 16.39
N PRO A 170 -2.80 4.37 16.27
CA PRO A 170 -2.49 3.09 16.90
C PRO A 170 -2.78 3.09 18.40
N ARG A 171 -3.22 1.96 18.93
CA ARG A 171 -3.55 1.82 20.35
C ARG A 171 -2.36 1.48 21.21
N GLU A 172 -1.31 0.94 20.62
CA GLU A 172 -0.06 0.61 21.28
C GLU A 172 1.11 1.06 20.40
N PHE A 173 2.21 1.46 21.04
CA PHE A 173 3.46 1.84 20.42
C PHE A 173 4.56 1.01 21.05
N LEU A 174 5.34 0.29 20.26
CA LEU A 174 6.36 -0.63 20.74
C LEU A 174 7.68 -0.36 20.03
N HIS A 175 8.73 -0.24 20.84
CA HIS A 175 10.09 -0.22 20.33
C HIS A 175 10.55 -1.65 20.02
N ILE A 176 11.22 -1.84 18.89
CA ILE A 176 11.90 -3.09 18.52
C ILE A 176 13.26 -2.76 17.92
N ASP A 177 14.25 -3.60 18.16
CA ASP A 177 15.62 -3.36 17.68
C ASP A 177 15.69 -3.35 16.15
N HIS A 178 14.97 -4.25 15.47
CA HIS A 178 14.90 -4.34 14.01
C HIS A 178 13.51 -4.76 13.55
N LEU A 179 12.98 -4.05 12.55
CA LEU A 179 11.72 -4.43 11.91
C LEU A 179 11.83 -5.79 11.21
N PRO A 180 10.87 -6.71 11.41
CA PRO A 180 10.86 -7.96 10.68
C PRO A 180 10.59 -7.72 9.20
N LEU A 181 11.56 -8.09 8.36
CA LEU A 181 11.46 -7.99 6.91
C LEU A 181 11.46 -9.38 6.27
N THR A 182 10.86 -9.48 5.09
CA THR A 182 10.99 -10.65 4.22
C THR A 182 12.35 -10.65 3.55
N GLU A 183 12.76 -11.78 2.92
CA GLU A 183 13.99 -11.86 2.12
C GLU A 183 14.07 -10.80 1.00
N THR A 184 12.93 -10.28 0.57
CA THR A 184 12.83 -9.22 -0.44
C THR A 184 12.77 -7.81 0.16
N GLY A 185 13.01 -7.65 1.48
CA GLY A 185 13.03 -6.36 2.17
C GLY A 185 11.64 -5.75 2.43
N LYS A 186 10.55 -6.52 2.28
CA LYS A 186 9.19 -6.04 2.58
C LYS A 186 8.84 -6.28 4.05
N PRO A 187 8.01 -5.43 4.68
CA PRO A 187 7.53 -5.64 6.04
C PRO A 187 6.85 -7.01 6.20
N LYS A 188 7.35 -7.83 7.14
CA LYS A 188 6.75 -9.12 7.49
C LYS A 188 5.80 -8.93 8.67
N ARG A 189 4.52 -8.69 8.38
CA ARG A 189 3.51 -8.42 9.42
C ARG A 189 3.01 -9.69 10.13
N SER A 190 3.04 -10.84 9.45
CA SER A 190 2.68 -12.12 10.04
C SER A 190 3.77 -12.61 10.99
N GLY A 191 3.39 -12.89 12.26
CA GLY A 191 4.33 -13.38 13.26
C GLY A 191 5.25 -12.30 13.86
N ALA A 192 4.84 -11.04 13.81
CA ALA A 192 5.55 -9.93 14.46
C ALA A 192 5.35 -9.90 16.00
N PHE A 193 4.55 -10.83 16.56
CA PHE A 193 4.33 -11.11 17.99
C PHE A 193 4.33 -12.59 18.26
#